data_ffd67e4ee7a01922ac6c16e8c1940b3f
#
_entry.id   ffd67e4ee7a01922ac6c16e8c1940b3f
#
_cell.length_a   1.000
_cell.length_b   1.000
_cell.length_c   1.000
_cell.angle_alpha   90.00
_cell.angle_beta   90.00
_cell.angle_gamma   90.00
#
_symmetry.space_group_name_H-M   'P 1'
#
loop_
_entity.id
_entity.type
_entity.pdbx_description
1 polymer ?
#
loop_
_entity_poly.entity_id
_entity_poly.type
_entity_poly.pdbx_seq_one_letter_code
_entity_poly.pdbx_strand_id
1 'polypeptide(L)'
;MRKLLLLFIGIFSLFGVTRVETLPAPREWTVDDSKMYARDSLLAWQHNQWLCLDKLWTKESNWRHEAYNKQPVYQKGEARHAGGIPQILGLSPNTNPTEQIDRGMDYIIYRYKTPCGAWKFWQTNGWY
;
A
#
# COMPACT_ATOMS: atom_id res chain seq x y z
N MET A 1 -15.86 75.64 -37.10
CA MET A 1 -16.57 74.36 -36.96
C MET A 1 -15.58 73.31 -36.46
N ARG A 2 -15.59 73.04 -35.18
CA ARG A 2 -14.72 72.04 -34.58
C ARG A 2 -15.44 70.68 -34.61
N LYS A 3 -14.91 69.74 -35.37
CA LYS A 3 -15.38 68.34 -35.37
C LYS A 3 -14.81 67.67 -34.17
N LEU A 4 -15.69 67.26 -33.21
CA LEU A 4 -15.37 66.48 -32.05
C LEU A 4 -15.25 65.02 -32.48
N LEU A 5 -14.04 64.43 -32.40
CA LEU A 5 -13.77 63.05 -32.69
C LEU A 5 -13.97 62.28 -31.40
N LEU A 6 -15.07 61.49 -31.29
CA LEU A 6 -15.31 60.59 -30.20
C LEU A 6 -14.50 59.33 -30.41
N LEU A 7 -13.46 59.16 -29.59
CA LEU A 7 -12.69 57.91 -29.47
C LEU A 7 -13.51 56.89 -28.63
N PHE A 8 -14.04 55.88 -29.27
CA PHE A 8 -14.58 54.72 -28.58
C PHE A 8 -13.40 53.87 -28.10
N ILE A 9 -13.13 53.91 -26.80
CA ILE A 9 -12.22 52.95 -26.15
C ILE A 9 -13.01 51.70 -25.87
N GLY A 10 -12.85 50.69 -26.73
CA GLY A 10 -13.39 49.33 -26.48
C GLY A 10 -12.66 48.68 -25.32
N ILE A 11 -13.36 48.51 -24.21
CA ILE A 11 -12.87 47.68 -23.09
C ILE A 11 -12.99 46.23 -23.51
N PHE A 12 -11.87 45.64 -23.92
CA PHE A 12 -11.76 44.19 -24.10
C PHE A 12 -11.69 43.55 -22.72
N SER A 13 -12.82 43.07 -22.21
CA SER A 13 -12.85 42.21 -21.04
C SER A 13 -12.24 40.87 -21.42
N LEU A 14 -10.98 40.65 -21.03
CA LEU A 14 -10.34 39.35 -21.05
C LEU A 14 -10.97 38.50 -19.93
N PHE A 15 -12.02 37.78 -20.27
CA PHE A 15 -12.48 36.66 -19.42
C PHE A 15 -11.42 35.57 -19.49
N GLY A 16 -10.52 35.57 -18.51
CA GLY A 16 -9.61 34.46 -18.29
C GLY A 16 -10.44 33.22 -17.97
N VAL A 17 -10.50 32.28 -18.93
CA VAL A 17 -11.03 30.94 -18.65
C VAL A 17 -10.02 30.27 -17.73
N THR A 18 -10.30 30.24 -16.43
CA THR A 18 -9.55 29.43 -15.48
C THR A 18 -9.83 27.96 -15.84
N ARG A 19 -8.87 27.31 -16.46
CA ARG A 19 -8.89 25.85 -16.58
C ARG A 19 -8.88 25.27 -15.16
N VAL A 20 -9.99 24.69 -14.75
CA VAL A 20 -10.00 23.83 -13.58
C VAL A 20 -9.24 22.56 -14.00
N GLU A 21 -7.97 22.48 -13.63
CA GLU A 21 -7.23 21.23 -13.75
C GLU A 21 -7.87 20.24 -12.78
N THR A 22 -8.63 19.30 -13.33
CA THR A 22 -9.12 18.16 -12.56
C THR A 22 -7.89 17.34 -12.15
N LEU A 23 -7.64 17.26 -10.84
CA LEU A 23 -6.63 16.36 -10.32
C LEU A 23 -6.89 14.96 -10.88
N PRO A 24 -5.85 14.24 -11.34
CA PRO A 24 -6.03 12.86 -11.77
C PRO A 24 -6.65 12.06 -10.64
N ALA A 25 -7.58 11.17 -11.00
CA ALA A 25 -8.18 10.26 -10.03
C ALA A 25 -7.07 9.52 -9.26
N PRO A 26 -7.24 9.28 -7.94
CA PRO A 26 -6.28 8.50 -7.18
C PRO A 26 -6.08 7.15 -7.89
N ARG A 27 -4.83 6.85 -8.24
CA ARG A 27 -4.53 5.56 -8.86
C ARG A 27 -4.71 4.42 -7.85
N GLU A 28 -5.12 3.28 -8.34
CA GLU A 28 -5.25 2.08 -7.55
C GLU A 28 -3.87 1.63 -7.00
N TRP A 29 -3.87 1.15 -5.75
CA TRP A 29 -2.68 0.62 -5.11
C TRP A 29 -2.29 -0.74 -5.71
N THR A 30 -1.05 -0.88 -6.13
CA THR A 30 -0.55 -2.07 -6.83
C THR A 30 0.35 -2.93 -5.94
N VAL A 31 0.66 -4.13 -6.42
CA VAL A 31 1.69 -5.01 -5.81
C VAL A 31 3.05 -4.34 -5.78
N ASP A 32 3.42 -3.61 -6.83
CA ASP A 32 4.71 -2.90 -6.88
C ASP A 32 4.78 -1.78 -5.84
N ASP A 33 3.66 -1.09 -5.57
CA ASP A 33 3.59 -0.11 -4.48
C ASP A 33 3.82 -0.75 -3.12
N SER A 34 3.22 -1.91 -2.89
CA SER A 34 3.40 -2.68 -1.65
C SER A 34 4.86 -3.10 -1.46
N LYS A 35 5.50 -3.61 -2.51
CA LYS A 35 6.90 -4.02 -2.49
C LYS A 35 7.84 -2.84 -2.27
N MET A 36 7.58 -1.73 -2.93
CA MET A 36 8.38 -0.51 -2.78
C MET A 36 8.28 0.04 -1.36
N TYR A 37 7.07 0.16 -0.82
CA TYR A 37 6.85 0.61 0.55
C TYR A 37 7.58 -0.27 1.58
N ALA A 38 7.42 -1.60 1.49
CA ALA A 38 8.07 -2.53 2.41
C ALA A 38 9.59 -2.49 2.29
N ARG A 39 10.13 -2.38 1.08
CA ARG A 39 11.58 -2.26 0.84
C ARG A 39 12.15 -1.00 1.45
N ASP A 40 11.46 0.13 1.30
CA ASP A 40 11.88 1.40 1.89
C ASP A 40 11.84 1.34 3.42
N SER A 41 10.86 0.66 4.01
CA SER A 41 10.78 0.41 5.45
C SER A 41 11.93 -0.45 5.99
N LEU A 42 12.58 -1.23 5.12
CA LEU A 42 13.73 -2.11 5.45
C LEU A 42 15.09 -1.50 5.12
N LEU A 43 15.18 -0.21 4.77
CA LEU A 43 16.45 0.43 4.38
C LEU A 43 17.58 0.30 5.42
N ALA A 44 17.24 0.22 6.70
CA ALA A 44 18.19 -0.01 7.80
C ALA A 44 18.65 -1.47 7.94
N TRP A 45 18.07 -2.39 7.20
CA TRP A 45 18.33 -3.81 7.26
C TRP A 45 19.25 -4.25 6.12
N GLN A 46 19.91 -5.41 6.30
CA GLN A 46 20.70 -5.98 5.21
C GLN A 46 19.81 -6.41 4.05
N HIS A 47 20.31 -6.32 2.83
CA HIS A 47 19.58 -6.64 1.61
C HIS A 47 18.96 -8.06 1.61
N ASN A 48 19.62 -9.04 2.24
CA ASN A 48 19.09 -10.39 2.35
C ASN A 48 17.76 -10.46 3.13
N GLN A 49 17.50 -9.52 4.06
CA GLN A 49 16.24 -9.48 4.78
C GLN A 49 15.08 -9.13 3.86
N TRP A 50 15.29 -8.21 2.91
CA TRP A 50 14.33 -7.94 1.87
C TRP A 50 14.02 -9.19 1.02
N LEU A 51 15.05 -9.92 0.59
CA LEU A 51 14.86 -11.14 -0.22
C LEU A 51 14.05 -12.20 0.53
N CYS A 52 14.27 -12.33 1.83
CA CYS A 52 13.49 -13.24 2.67
C CYS A 52 12.03 -12.79 2.78
N LEU A 53 11.78 -11.51 3.00
CA LEU A 53 10.44 -10.95 3.09
C LEU A 53 9.67 -11.13 1.78
N ASP A 54 10.33 -10.83 0.65
CA ASP A 54 9.72 -10.99 -0.68
C ASP A 54 9.30 -12.43 -0.93
N LYS A 55 10.15 -13.40 -0.61
CA LYS A 55 9.82 -14.84 -0.71
C LYS A 55 8.64 -15.21 0.19
N LEU A 56 8.67 -14.77 1.45
CA LEU A 56 7.64 -15.08 2.43
C LEU A 56 6.27 -14.57 1.99
N TRP A 57 6.15 -13.27 1.72
CA TRP A 57 4.86 -12.66 1.38
C TRP A 57 4.40 -12.97 -0.04
N THR A 58 5.29 -13.38 -0.93
CA THR A 58 4.91 -14.00 -2.20
C THR A 58 4.17 -15.33 -1.97
N LYS A 59 4.65 -16.16 -1.03
CA LYS A 59 3.97 -17.42 -0.66
C LYS A 59 2.64 -17.17 0.06
N GLU A 60 2.55 -16.14 0.89
CA GLU A 60 1.35 -15.84 1.68
C GLU A 60 0.20 -15.28 0.82
N SER A 61 0.47 -14.28 -0.02
CA SER A 61 -0.57 -13.53 -0.70
C SER A 61 -0.24 -13.12 -2.13
N ASN A 62 0.97 -13.43 -2.65
CA ASN A 62 1.53 -12.76 -3.82
C ASN A 62 1.52 -11.21 -3.68
N TRP A 63 1.75 -10.72 -2.46
CA TRP A 63 1.75 -9.29 -2.15
C TRP A 63 0.39 -8.58 -2.37
N ARG A 64 -0.69 -9.32 -2.52
CA ARG A 64 -2.02 -8.75 -2.75
C ARG A 64 -2.64 -8.32 -1.43
N HIS A 65 -2.94 -7.05 -1.29
CA HIS A 65 -3.55 -6.50 -0.07
C HIS A 65 -4.98 -6.98 0.16
N GLU A 66 -5.71 -7.33 -0.91
CA GLU A 66 -7.07 -7.85 -0.85
C GLU A 66 -7.15 -9.37 -0.58
N ALA A 67 -6.00 -10.04 -0.41
CA ALA A 67 -5.96 -11.47 -0.16
C ALA A 67 -6.67 -11.82 1.17
N TYR A 68 -7.50 -12.86 1.12
CA TYR A 68 -8.25 -13.34 2.28
C TYR A 68 -8.35 -14.86 2.26
N ASN A 69 -7.95 -15.49 3.37
CA ASN A 69 -8.10 -16.92 3.53
C ASN A 69 -9.45 -17.25 4.15
N LYS A 70 -10.31 -17.93 3.39
CA LYS A 70 -11.65 -18.33 3.82
C LYS A 70 -11.63 -19.49 4.85
N GLN A 71 -10.51 -20.21 4.96
CA GLN A 71 -10.37 -21.28 5.95
C GLN A 71 -10.01 -20.68 7.32
N PRO A 72 -10.87 -20.82 8.34
CA PRO A 72 -10.60 -20.24 9.64
C PRO A 72 -9.57 -21.07 10.41
N VAL A 73 -8.81 -20.37 11.25
CA VAL A 73 -8.05 -20.97 12.35
C VAL A 73 -8.79 -20.66 13.64
N TYR A 74 -9.02 -21.67 14.45
CA TYR A 74 -9.70 -21.51 15.74
C TYR A 74 -8.69 -21.22 16.84
N GLN A 75 -8.84 -20.04 17.47
CA GLN A 75 -8.05 -19.65 18.64
C GLN A 75 -8.98 -19.34 19.80
N LYS A 76 -8.80 -20.00 20.93
CA LYS A 76 -9.66 -19.86 22.12
C LYS A 76 -11.16 -19.99 21.82
N GLY A 77 -11.52 -20.86 20.87
CA GLY A 77 -12.91 -21.09 20.45
C GLY A 77 -13.45 -20.08 19.42
N GLU A 78 -12.67 -19.07 19.03
CA GLU A 78 -13.05 -18.09 18.02
C GLU A 78 -12.44 -18.42 16.67
N ALA A 79 -13.24 -18.34 15.60
CA ALA A 79 -12.78 -18.47 14.23
C ALA A 79 -12.07 -17.19 13.80
N ARG A 80 -10.83 -17.30 13.35
CA ARG A 80 -10.03 -16.21 12.81
C ARG A 80 -9.56 -16.53 11.41
N HIS A 81 -9.59 -15.56 10.54
CA HIS A 81 -9.14 -15.68 9.16
C HIS A 81 -7.83 -14.91 8.96
N ALA A 82 -6.94 -15.46 8.16
CA ALA A 82 -5.76 -14.76 7.72
C ALA A 82 -6.12 -13.78 6.58
N GLY A 83 -5.58 -12.59 6.62
CA GLY A 83 -5.89 -11.56 5.64
C GLY A 83 -4.71 -10.67 5.28
N GLY A 84 -4.87 -9.98 4.14
CA GLY A 84 -3.93 -9.01 3.64
C GLY A 84 -2.61 -9.58 3.11
N ILE A 85 -1.69 -8.68 2.83
CA ILE A 85 -0.34 -9.02 2.33
C ILE A 85 0.36 -10.04 3.23
N PRO A 86 0.41 -9.84 4.56
CA PRO A 86 1.15 -10.74 5.46
C PRO A 86 0.37 -11.99 5.86
N GLN A 87 -0.90 -12.12 5.53
CA GLN A 87 -1.78 -13.22 5.97
C GLN A 87 -1.78 -13.45 7.49
N ILE A 88 -1.89 -12.35 8.24
CA ILE A 88 -2.00 -12.41 9.70
C ILE A 88 -3.44 -12.71 10.11
N LEU A 89 -3.61 -13.57 11.11
CA LEU A 89 -4.92 -13.90 11.67
C LEU A 89 -5.61 -12.65 12.25
N GLY A 90 -6.83 -12.40 11.78
CA GLY A 90 -7.66 -11.27 12.20
C GLY A 90 -7.36 -9.96 11.50
N LEU A 91 -6.42 -9.92 10.54
CA LEU A 91 -6.19 -8.76 9.70
C LEU A 91 -7.23 -8.71 8.58
N SER A 92 -7.94 -7.58 8.50
CA SER A 92 -8.90 -7.36 7.42
C SER A 92 -8.21 -7.06 6.09
N PRO A 93 -8.64 -7.65 4.97
CA PRO A 93 -8.14 -7.30 3.64
C PRO A 93 -8.52 -5.87 3.21
N ASN A 94 -9.48 -5.24 3.91
CA ASN A 94 -9.88 -3.85 3.68
C ASN A 94 -8.99 -2.84 4.45
N THR A 95 -8.06 -3.32 5.28
CA THR A 95 -7.09 -2.46 5.94
C THR A 95 -6.18 -1.81 4.89
N ASN A 96 -5.80 -0.56 5.10
CA ASN A 96 -4.88 0.14 4.19
C ASN A 96 -3.62 -0.70 3.93
N PRO A 97 -3.15 -0.83 2.69
CA PRO A 97 -2.00 -1.66 2.36
C PRO A 97 -0.72 -1.33 3.14
N THR A 98 -0.43 -0.06 3.38
CA THR A 98 0.74 0.34 4.20
C THR A 98 0.62 -0.14 5.63
N GLU A 99 -0.56 -0.02 6.23
CA GLU A 99 -0.83 -0.53 7.58
C GLU A 99 -0.73 -2.05 7.65
N GLN A 100 -1.17 -2.77 6.61
CA GLN A 100 -0.99 -4.22 6.54
C GLN A 100 0.49 -4.61 6.57
N ILE A 101 1.33 -3.87 5.81
CA ILE A 101 2.78 -4.09 5.76
C ILE A 101 3.40 -3.82 7.12
N ASP A 102 3.07 -2.69 7.75
CA ASP A 102 3.60 -2.32 9.06
C ASP A 102 3.24 -3.36 10.13
N ARG A 103 1.98 -3.78 10.19
CA ARG A 103 1.54 -4.85 11.10
C ARG A 103 2.22 -6.19 10.82
N GLY A 104 2.45 -6.51 9.54
CA GLY A 104 3.18 -7.70 9.12
C GLY A 104 4.62 -7.67 9.60
N MET A 105 5.29 -6.53 9.47
CA MET A 105 6.66 -6.34 9.96
C MET A 105 6.74 -6.43 11.47
N ASP A 106 5.83 -5.80 12.20
CA ASP A 106 5.75 -5.88 13.66
C ASP A 106 5.58 -7.32 14.13
N TYR A 107 4.70 -8.08 13.47
CA TYR A 107 4.50 -9.51 13.75
C TYR A 107 5.77 -10.32 13.54
N ILE A 108 6.47 -10.10 12.43
CA ILE A 108 7.74 -10.78 12.11
C ILE A 108 8.80 -10.46 13.17
N ILE A 109 8.97 -9.18 13.52
CA ILE A 109 9.96 -8.73 14.52
C ILE A 109 9.64 -9.34 15.88
N TYR A 110 8.40 -9.34 16.28
CA TYR A 110 7.98 -9.90 17.57
C TYR A 110 8.26 -11.41 17.66
N ARG A 111 7.85 -12.19 16.64
CA ARG A 111 7.94 -13.66 16.69
C ARG A 111 9.28 -14.23 16.23
N TYR A 112 9.87 -13.63 15.20
CA TYR A 112 11.00 -14.24 14.49
C TYR A 112 12.24 -13.36 14.47
N LYS A 113 12.18 -12.16 15.01
CA LYS A 113 13.23 -11.15 15.06
C LYS A 113 13.58 -10.54 13.69
N THR A 114 13.60 -11.35 12.63
CA THR A 114 13.98 -10.92 11.28
C THR A 114 13.10 -11.55 10.21
N PRO A 115 12.96 -10.93 9.03
CA PRO A 115 12.29 -11.55 7.88
C PRO A 115 12.91 -12.89 7.48
N CYS A 116 14.23 -13.04 7.54
CA CYS A 116 14.87 -14.32 7.24
C CYS A 116 14.59 -15.37 8.32
N GLY A 117 14.42 -14.97 9.58
CA GLY A 117 13.95 -15.86 10.65
C GLY A 117 12.53 -16.39 10.37
N ALA A 118 11.63 -15.52 9.96
CA ALA A 118 10.26 -15.89 9.57
C ALA A 118 10.25 -16.79 8.33
N TRP A 119 11.03 -16.48 7.31
CA TRP A 119 11.16 -17.30 6.11
C TRP A 119 11.67 -18.72 6.41
N LYS A 120 12.69 -18.82 7.25
CA LYS A 120 13.23 -20.13 7.70
C LYS A 120 12.15 -20.94 8.41
N PHE A 121 11.38 -20.34 9.30
CA PHE A 121 10.28 -20.99 9.97
C PHE A 121 9.21 -21.46 8.98
N TRP A 122 8.82 -20.61 8.03
CA TRP A 122 7.86 -20.93 6.99
C TRP A 122 8.29 -22.14 6.14
N GLN A 123 9.57 -22.20 5.75
CA GLN A 123 10.11 -23.32 4.95
C GLN A 123 9.95 -24.68 5.64
N THR A 124 9.98 -24.69 6.96
CA THR A 124 9.83 -25.93 7.76
C THR A 124 8.36 -26.25 8.02
N ASN A 125 7.52 -25.23 8.26
CA ASN A 125 6.17 -25.39 8.79
C ASN A 125 5.06 -25.10 7.78
N GLY A 126 5.33 -24.39 6.68
CA GLY A 126 4.34 -23.97 5.69
C GLY A 126 3.43 -22.82 6.15
N TRP A 127 3.75 -22.18 7.27
CA TRP A 127 3.09 -20.99 7.84
C TRP A 127 4.09 -20.25 8.74
N TYR A 128 3.73 -19.03 9.18
CA TYR A 128 4.58 -18.25 10.11
C TYR A 128 3.77 -17.42 11.10
#